data_6f92063636036d2aa95ad4d17b00ff58
#
_entry.id   6f92063636036d2aa95ad4d17b00ff58
#
_cell.length_a   1.000
_cell.length_b   1.000
_cell.length_c   1.000
_cell.angle_alpha   90.00
_cell.angle_beta   90.00
_cell.angle_gamma   90.00
#
_symmetry.space_group_name_H-M   'P 1'
#
loop_
_entity.id
_entity.type
_entity.pdbx_description
1 polymer ?
#
loop_
_entity_poly.entity_id
_entity_poly.type
_entity_poly.pdbx_seq_one_letter_code
_entity_poly.pdbx_strand_id
1 'polypeptide(L)'
;MIDVLFEQRVVQNTGLAAEVIWQAVDSAFEAKGRAEGVSLPMAFLVLPLTFHQRTARALASKTQPGALYKALADDREITVGLQMRMQAMSDRTFQALSIAFHTGLLGLDQDHERQLIPGKRTPPVVHATEEVKGVLNAAKRVGHAFAEMTLVQLCPHLNISF
;
A
#
# COMPACT_ATOMS: atom_id res chain seq x y z
N MET A 1 -2.34 -22.02 5.58
CA MET A 1 -0.91 -22.24 5.85
C MET A 1 -0.16 -20.99 5.47
N ILE A 2 0.60 -20.43 6.40
CA ILE A 2 1.47 -19.28 6.11
C ILE A 2 2.64 -19.83 5.29
N ASP A 3 2.83 -19.24 4.12
CA ASP A 3 3.99 -19.57 3.30
C ASP A 3 5.25 -18.94 3.93
N VAL A 4 6.12 -19.76 4.50
CA VAL A 4 7.35 -19.32 5.17
C VAL A 4 8.24 -18.50 4.24
N LEU A 5 8.26 -18.80 2.96
CA LEU A 5 9.03 -18.06 1.96
C LEU A 5 8.44 -16.67 1.73
N PHE A 6 7.11 -16.54 1.74
CA PHE A 6 6.44 -15.25 1.66
C PHE A 6 6.77 -14.40 2.89
N GLU A 7 6.71 -15.00 4.08
CA GLU A 7 7.05 -14.32 5.33
C GLU A 7 8.49 -13.79 5.31
N GLN A 8 9.46 -14.62 4.96
CA GLN A 8 10.87 -14.21 4.94
C GLN A 8 11.22 -13.22 3.83
N ARG A 9 10.71 -13.42 2.62
CA ARG A 9 11.07 -12.60 1.46
C ARG A 9 10.32 -11.29 1.38
N VAL A 10 9.09 -11.26 1.86
CA VAL A 10 8.16 -10.14 1.71
C VAL A 10 7.96 -9.43 3.04
N VAL A 11 7.37 -10.09 4.01
CA VAL A 11 6.91 -9.43 5.24
C VAL A 11 8.06 -8.89 6.08
N GLN A 12 9.20 -9.58 6.13
CA GLN A 12 10.36 -9.15 6.94
C GLN A 12 11.31 -8.20 6.21
N ASN A 13 11.09 -7.93 4.93
CA ASN A 13 11.95 -7.05 4.14
C ASN A 13 11.50 -5.58 4.26
N THR A 14 12.20 -4.80 5.10
CA THR A 14 11.87 -3.38 5.33
C THR A 14 12.15 -2.50 4.10
N GLY A 15 13.17 -2.82 3.31
CA GLY A 15 13.44 -2.13 2.04
C GLY A 15 12.29 -2.33 1.04
N LEU A 16 11.80 -3.54 0.93
CA LEU A 16 10.62 -3.85 0.12
C LEU A 16 9.38 -3.11 0.66
N ALA A 17 9.22 -3.03 1.98
CA ALA A 17 8.10 -2.29 2.58
C ALA A 17 8.10 -0.81 2.14
N ALA A 18 9.26 -0.16 2.10
CA ALA A 18 9.41 1.20 1.62
C ALA A 18 9.03 1.33 0.13
N GLU A 19 9.45 0.38 -0.71
CA GLU A 19 9.10 0.33 -2.13
C GLU A 19 7.60 0.10 -2.35
N VAL A 20 6.98 -0.77 -1.55
CA VAL A 20 5.54 -1.06 -1.62
C VAL A 20 4.71 0.17 -1.27
N ILE A 21 5.09 0.91 -0.22
CA ILE A 21 4.43 2.17 0.14
C ILE A 21 4.64 3.21 -0.98
N TRP A 22 5.86 3.34 -1.49
CA TRP A 22 6.13 4.22 -2.63
C TRP A 22 5.24 3.89 -3.82
N GLN A 23 5.11 2.60 -4.18
CA GLN A 23 4.29 2.17 -5.31
C GLN A 23 2.81 2.57 -5.14
N ALA A 24 2.27 2.46 -3.95
CA ALA A 24 0.89 2.88 -3.67
C ALA A 24 0.74 4.41 -3.78
N VAL A 25 1.68 5.17 -3.21
CA VAL A 25 1.68 6.64 -3.27
C VAL A 25 1.85 7.14 -4.70
N ASP A 26 2.80 6.58 -5.46
CA ASP A 26 3.05 6.93 -6.86
C ASP A 26 1.82 6.66 -7.73
N SER A 27 1.22 5.49 -7.58
CA SER A 27 0.02 5.10 -8.34
C SER A 27 -1.18 6.00 -8.04
N ALA A 28 -1.36 6.41 -6.77
CA ALA A 28 -2.41 7.34 -6.37
C ALA A 28 -2.15 8.74 -6.96
N PHE A 29 -0.90 9.21 -6.89
CA PHE A 29 -0.49 10.50 -7.40
C PHE A 29 -0.67 10.62 -8.91
N GLU A 30 -0.25 9.59 -9.67
CA GLU A 30 -0.46 9.51 -11.11
C GLU A 30 -1.96 9.48 -11.48
N ALA A 31 -2.76 8.69 -10.75
CA ALA A 31 -4.19 8.59 -10.98
C ALA A 31 -4.96 9.91 -10.72
N LYS A 32 -4.42 10.78 -9.87
CA LYS A 32 -4.92 12.14 -9.61
C LYS A 32 -4.30 13.21 -10.53
N GLY A 33 -3.65 12.80 -11.60
CA GLY A 33 -2.99 13.74 -12.54
C GLY A 33 -1.83 14.50 -11.92
N ARG A 34 -1.16 13.93 -10.90
CA ARG A 34 -0.04 14.50 -10.15
C ARG A 34 -0.38 15.78 -9.37
N ALA A 35 -1.65 16.00 -9.07
CA ALA A 35 -2.14 17.20 -8.41
C ALA A 35 -2.23 17.07 -6.89
N GLU A 36 -2.53 15.88 -6.39
CA GLU A 36 -2.71 15.61 -4.96
C GLU A 36 -2.01 14.33 -4.53
N GLY A 37 -1.41 14.37 -3.35
CA GLY A 37 -0.77 13.23 -2.74
C GLY A 37 -1.74 12.32 -1.96
N VAL A 38 -1.16 11.55 -1.07
CA VAL A 38 -1.87 10.61 -0.18
C VAL A 38 -1.73 11.11 1.26
N SER A 39 -2.83 11.13 2.02
CA SER A 39 -2.76 11.49 3.43
C SER A 39 -1.93 10.46 4.22
N LEU A 40 -1.17 10.92 5.21
CA LEU A 40 -0.28 10.05 5.98
C LEU A 40 -1.01 8.84 6.61
N PRO A 41 -2.21 8.98 7.19
CA PRO A 41 -2.92 7.82 7.74
C PRO A 41 -3.19 6.71 6.70
N MET A 42 -3.44 7.05 5.43
CA MET A 42 -3.67 6.07 4.38
C MET A 42 -2.45 5.17 4.12
N ALA A 43 -1.23 5.67 4.36
CA ALA A 43 -0.02 4.87 4.23
C ALA A 43 -0.01 3.66 5.17
N PHE A 44 -0.66 3.75 6.33
CA PHE A 44 -0.77 2.66 7.29
C PHE A 44 -1.71 1.53 6.85
N LEU A 45 -2.44 1.72 5.77
CA LEU A 45 -3.26 0.67 5.13
C LEU A 45 -2.46 -0.16 4.12
N VAL A 46 -1.39 0.38 3.57
CA VAL A 46 -0.68 -0.24 2.45
C VAL A 46 -0.12 -1.61 2.83
N LEU A 47 0.73 -1.68 3.87
CA LEU A 47 1.35 -2.95 4.27
C LEU A 47 0.34 -3.98 4.78
N PRO A 48 -0.63 -3.64 5.65
CA PRO A 48 -1.64 -4.60 6.10
C PRO A 48 -2.47 -5.22 4.98
N LEU A 49 -2.71 -4.49 3.90
CA LEU A 49 -3.43 -4.99 2.73
C LEU A 49 -2.50 -5.81 1.81
N THR A 50 -1.30 -5.33 1.53
CA THR A 50 -0.41 -5.92 0.53
C THR A 50 0.45 -7.06 1.06
N PHE A 51 0.80 -7.06 2.35
CA PHE A 51 1.57 -8.12 3.00
C PHE A 51 0.68 -9.27 3.54
N HIS A 52 -0.61 -9.17 3.39
CA HIS A 52 -1.54 -10.27 3.62
C HIS A 52 -1.73 -11.02 2.29
N GLN A 53 -1.15 -12.21 2.19
CA GLN A 53 -1.03 -12.96 0.93
C GLN A 53 -2.38 -13.15 0.20
N ARG A 54 -3.44 -13.47 0.93
CA ARG A 54 -4.80 -13.62 0.35
C ARG A 54 -5.30 -12.31 -0.28
N THR A 55 -5.15 -11.20 0.44
CA THR A 55 -5.53 -9.87 -0.05
C THR A 55 -4.69 -9.45 -1.24
N ALA A 56 -3.37 -9.65 -1.16
CA ALA A 56 -2.45 -9.31 -2.25
C ALA A 56 -2.81 -10.06 -3.54
N ARG A 57 -3.09 -11.35 -3.46
CA ARG A 57 -3.53 -12.16 -4.62
C ARG A 57 -4.86 -11.68 -5.19
N ALA A 58 -5.83 -11.39 -4.33
CA ALA A 58 -7.13 -10.89 -4.76
C ALA A 58 -7.01 -9.54 -5.48
N LEU A 59 -6.20 -8.61 -4.96
CA LEU A 59 -5.96 -7.30 -5.57
C LEU A 59 -5.15 -7.40 -6.86
N ALA A 60 -4.07 -8.15 -6.86
CA ALA A 60 -3.17 -8.29 -8.02
C ALA A 60 -3.88 -8.89 -9.25
N SER A 61 -4.86 -9.77 -9.04
CA SER A 61 -5.65 -10.38 -10.11
C SER A 61 -6.64 -9.43 -10.79
N LYS A 62 -6.94 -8.27 -10.18
CA LYS A 62 -7.90 -7.29 -10.70
C LYS A 62 -7.16 -6.21 -11.50
N THR A 63 -7.45 -6.11 -12.78
CA THR A 63 -6.78 -5.13 -13.67
C THR A 63 -7.61 -3.89 -13.95
N GLN A 64 -8.88 -3.88 -13.60
CA GLN A 64 -9.82 -2.80 -13.89
C GLN A 64 -9.97 -1.81 -12.72
N PRO A 65 -10.46 -0.58 -12.97
CA PRO A 65 -10.84 0.36 -11.92
C PRO A 65 -11.75 -0.28 -10.87
N GLY A 66 -11.63 0.16 -9.63
CA GLY A 66 -12.41 -0.39 -8.52
C GLY A 66 -11.94 -1.77 -8.04
N ALA A 67 -10.66 -2.12 -8.27
CA ALA A 67 -10.09 -3.43 -7.88
C ALA A 67 -10.30 -3.75 -6.40
N LEU A 68 -10.09 -2.76 -5.52
CA LEU A 68 -10.30 -2.97 -4.08
C LEU A 68 -11.76 -3.28 -3.76
N TYR A 69 -12.70 -2.53 -4.31
CA TYR A 69 -14.14 -2.79 -4.14
C TYR A 69 -14.54 -4.18 -4.62
N LYS A 70 -14.06 -4.58 -5.78
CA LYS A 70 -14.34 -5.90 -6.34
C LYS A 70 -13.75 -7.00 -5.49
N ALA A 71 -12.52 -6.81 -5.00
CA ALA A 71 -11.88 -7.78 -4.11
C ALA A 71 -12.67 -7.94 -2.79
N LEU A 72 -13.13 -6.83 -2.19
CA LEU A 72 -13.94 -6.84 -0.97
C LEU A 72 -15.33 -7.49 -1.18
N ALA A 73 -15.92 -7.26 -2.35
CA ALA A 73 -17.22 -7.89 -2.69
C ALA A 73 -17.09 -9.40 -2.90
N ASP A 74 -16.00 -9.83 -3.54
CA ASP A 74 -15.73 -11.25 -3.80
C ASP A 74 -15.26 -12.01 -2.56
N ASP A 75 -14.56 -11.33 -1.65
CA ASP A 75 -13.95 -11.94 -0.46
C ASP A 75 -14.04 -11.02 0.76
N ARG A 76 -15.09 -11.19 1.54
CA ARG A 76 -15.31 -10.43 2.79
C ARG A 76 -14.28 -10.72 3.88
N GLU A 77 -13.54 -11.81 3.79
CA GLU A 77 -12.50 -12.14 4.76
C GLU A 77 -11.26 -11.24 4.66
N ILE A 78 -11.14 -10.46 3.59
CA ILE A 78 -10.07 -9.45 3.45
C ILE A 78 -10.10 -8.46 4.63
N THR A 79 -11.27 -8.06 5.09
CA THR A 79 -11.42 -7.13 6.21
C THR A 79 -11.26 -7.78 7.58
N VAL A 80 -11.40 -9.11 7.66
CA VAL A 80 -11.23 -9.83 8.92
C VAL A 80 -9.80 -9.68 9.42
N GLY A 81 -9.66 -9.19 10.65
CA GLY A 81 -8.36 -8.96 11.28
C GLY A 81 -7.53 -7.81 10.68
N LEU A 82 -8.07 -7.02 9.75
CA LEU A 82 -7.33 -5.91 9.15
C LEU A 82 -6.90 -4.87 10.19
N GLN A 83 -7.79 -4.50 11.12
CA GLN A 83 -7.48 -3.58 12.22
C GLN A 83 -6.30 -4.07 13.07
N MET A 84 -6.29 -5.36 13.40
CA MET A 84 -5.18 -5.96 14.15
C MET A 84 -3.88 -5.97 13.34
N ARG A 85 -3.95 -6.26 12.03
CA ARG A 85 -2.77 -6.19 11.15
C ARG A 85 -2.23 -4.77 11.05
N MET A 86 -3.09 -3.76 10.98
CA MET A 86 -2.67 -2.35 10.98
C MET A 86 -1.88 -2.02 12.24
N GLN A 87 -2.38 -2.41 13.40
CA GLN A 87 -1.70 -2.20 14.68
C GLN A 87 -0.38 -2.96 14.75
N ALA A 88 -0.37 -4.23 14.36
CA ALA A 88 0.82 -5.06 14.38
C ALA A 88 1.91 -4.58 13.39
N MET A 89 1.52 -3.93 12.30
CA MET A 89 2.44 -3.43 11.28
C MET A 89 2.77 -1.94 11.39
N SER A 90 2.29 -1.25 12.42
CA SER A 90 2.50 0.20 12.56
C SER A 90 3.98 0.56 12.64
N ASP A 91 4.77 -0.11 13.48
CA ASP A 91 6.21 0.15 13.61
C ASP A 91 6.94 -0.10 12.30
N ARG A 92 6.59 -1.16 11.57
CA ARG A 92 7.15 -1.45 10.26
C ARG A 92 6.80 -0.38 9.24
N THR A 93 5.58 0.13 9.27
CA THR A 93 5.16 1.25 8.42
C THR A 93 5.98 2.50 8.70
N PHE A 94 6.20 2.85 9.98
CA PHE A 94 7.07 3.96 10.35
C PHE A 94 8.52 3.76 9.86
N GLN A 95 9.08 2.58 10.04
CA GLN A 95 10.43 2.26 9.55
C GLN A 95 10.51 2.38 8.02
N ALA A 96 9.53 1.85 7.30
CA ALA A 96 9.46 1.92 5.84
C ALA A 96 9.33 3.37 5.34
N LEU A 97 8.48 4.18 5.97
CA LEU A 97 8.34 5.61 5.69
C LEU A 97 9.67 6.36 5.94
N SER A 98 10.33 6.06 7.07
CA SER A 98 11.64 6.64 7.38
C SER A 98 12.67 6.35 6.29
N ILE A 99 12.77 5.10 5.83
CA ILE A 99 13.65 4.71 4.72
C ILE A 99 13.25 5.46 3.44
N ALA A 100 11.96 5.50 3.11
CA ALA A 100 11.48 6.15 1.90
C ALA A 100 11.79 7.65 1.85
N PHE A 101 11.66 8.35 2.98
CA PHE A 101 12.04 9.76 3.08
C PHE A 101 13.55 9.97 2.98
N HIS A 102 14.34 9.21 3.74
CA HIS A 102 15.80 9.35 3.74
C HIS A 102 16.44 9.00 2.38
N THR A 103 15.86 8.06 1.66
CA THR A 103 16.35 7.68 0.32
C THR A 103 15.81 8.56 -0.80
N GLY A 104 14.87 9.45 -0.52
CA GLY A 104 14.25 10.34 -1.52
C GLY A 104 13.20 9.65 -2.40
N LEU A 105 12.70 8.48 -1.99
CA LEU A 105 11.57 7.81 -2.65
C LEU A 105 10.25 8.56 -2.42
N LEU A 106 10.05 9.08 -1.21
CA LEU A 106 8.88 9.87 -0.84
C LEU A 106 9.27 11.27 -0.40
N GLY A 107 8.38 12.20 -0.61
CA GLY A 107 8.41 13.55 -0.09
C GLY A 107 7.07 13.97 0.50
N LEU A 108 7.03 15.16 1.08
CA LEU A 108 5.80 15.80 1.55
C LEU A 108 5.47 16.99 0.66
N ASP A 109 4.23 17.07 0.22
CA ASP A 109 3.70 18.27 -0.42
C ASP A 109 3.56 19.36 0.65
N GLN A 110 4.20 20.51 0.42
CA GLN A 110 4.17 21.65 1.34
C GLN A 110 2.87 22.46 1.22
N ASP A 111 2.23 22.37 0.07
CA ASP A 111 1.07 23.21 -0.28
C ASP A 111 -0.27 22.54 0.10
N HIS A 112 -0.31 21.21 0.20
CA HIS A 112 -1.53 20.43 0.45
C HIS A 112 -1.42 19.57 1.70
N GLU A 113 -1.59 20.19 2.89
CA GLU A 113 -1.71 19.49 4.19
C GLU A 113 -0.61 18.43 4.47
N ARG A 114 0.57 18.62 3.89
CA ARG A 114 1.71 17.69 4.00
C ARG A 114 1.37 16.26 3.56
N GLN A 115 0.69 16.14 2.43
CA GLN A 115 0.41 14.84 1.85
C GLN A 115 1.68 14.16 1.36
N LEU A 116 1.68 12.82 1.35
CA LEU A 116 2.76 12.02 0.78
C LEU A 116 2.71 12.09 -0.74
N ILE A 117 3.84 12.41 -1.36
CA ILE A 117 4.03 12.42 -2.81
C ILE A 117 5.27 11.61 -3.18
N PRO A 118 5.39 11.11 -4.42
CA PRO A 118 6.64 10.54 -4.90
C PRO A 118 7.76 11.56 -4.79
N GLY A 119 8.93 11.10 -4.31
CA GLY A 119 10.12 11.91 -4.20
C GLY A 119 10.88 12.04 -5.54
N LYS A 120 12.13 12.52 -5.45
CA LYS A 120 12.99 12.71 -6.64
C LYS A 120 13.61 11.41 -7.15
N ARG A 121 13.58 10.34 -6.35
CA ARG A 121 14.14 9.04 -6.69
C ARG A 121 13.04 8.01 -6.89
N THR A 122 13.31 7.06 -7.78
CA THR A 122 12.47 5.88 -7.97
C THR A 122 13.19 4.63 -7.46
N PRO A 123 12.48 3.60 -7.02
CA PRO A 123 13.12 2.35 -6.65
C PRO A 123 13.95 1.78 -7.80
N PRO A 124 15.09 1.15 -7.50
CA PRO A 124 15.88 0.50 -8.55
C PRO A 124 15.09 -0.66 -9.16
N VAL A 125 15.21 -0.83 -10.47
CA VAL A 125 14.64 -2.00 -11.15
C VAL A 125 15.49 -3.21 -10.78
N VAL A 126 14.95 -4.07 -9.93
CA VAL A 126 15.58 -5.32 -9.52
C VAL A 126 14.74 -6.48 -10.06
N HIS A 127 15.39 -7.58 -10.42
CA HIS A 127 14.67 -8.82 -10.77
C HIS A 127 13.87 -9.30 -9.56
N ALA A 128 12.56 -9.03 -9.57
CA ALA A 128 11.66 -9.41 -8.50
C ALA A 128 11.16 -10.84 -8.69
N THR A 129 11.00 -11.57 -7.58
CA THR A 129 10.28 -12.84 -7.58
C THR A 129 8.80 -12.63 -7.92
N GLU A 130 8.08 -13.68 -8.26
CA GLU A 130 6.64 -13.57 -8.56
C GLU A 130 5.84 -13.07 -7.35
N GLU A 131 6.25 -13.43 -6.13
CA GLU A 131 5.64 -12.94 -4.89
C GLU A 131 5.81 -11.42 -4.74
N VAL A 132 7.01 -10.92 -4.98
CA VAL A 132 7.30 -9.47 -4.90
C VAL A 132 6.53 -8.71 -5.97
N LYS A 133 6.49 -9.22 -7.20
CA LYS A 133 5.67 -8.64 -8.27
C LYS A 133 4.19 -8.58 -7.89
N GLY A 134 3.67 -9.67 -7.30
CA GLY A 134 2.30 -9.74 -6.82
C GLY A 134 1.99 -8.67 -5.77
N VAL A 135 2.89 -8.48 -4.81
CA VAL A 135 2.76 -7.45 -3.76
C VAL A 135 2.81 -6.04 -4.34
N LEU A 136 3.73 -5.76 -5.26
CA LEU A 136 3.82 -4.46 -5.94
C LEU A 136 2.59 -4.17 -6.80
N ASN A 137 2.06 -5.17 -7.50
CA ASN A 137 0.80 -5.03 -8.23
C ASN A 137 -0.38 -4.76 -7.30
N ALA A 138 -0.45 -5.43 -6.15
CA ALA A 138 -1.45 -5.16 -5.13
C ALA A 138 -1.32 -3.72 -4.60
N ALA A 139 -0.11 -3.23 -4.32
CA ALA A 139 0.15 -1.86 -3.89
C ALA A 139 -0.33 -0.83 -4.92
N LYS A 140 -0.13 -1.10 -6.20
CA LYS A 140 -0.66 -0.27 -7.28
C LYS A 140 -2.19 -0.19 -7.25
N ARG A 141 -2.88 -1.30 -6.97
CA ARG A 141 -4.35 -1.31 -6.84
C ARG A 141 -4.83 -0.56 -5.61
N VAL A 142 -4.11 -0.67 -4.49
CA VAL A 142 -4.37 0.12 -3.28
C VAL A 142 -4.21 1.61 -3.57
N GLY A 143 -3.16 2.01 -4.29
CA GLY A 143 -2.94 3.39 -4.71
C GLY A 143 -4.09 3.95 -5.57
N HIS A 144 -4.59 3.16 -6.51
CA HIS A 144 -5.77 3.54 -7.30
C HIS A 144 -7.01 3.77 -6.41
N ALA A 145 -7.23 2.92 -5.41
CA ALA A 145 -8.32 3.10 -4.45
C ALA A 145 -8.16 4.40 -3.63
N PHE A 146 -6.93 4.76 -3.26
CA PHE A 146 -6.64 6.02 -2.58
C PHE A 146 -6.91 7.26 -3.45
N ALA A 147 -6.81 7.12 -4.76
CA ALA A 147 -7.20 8.18 -5.68
C ALA A 147 -8.72 8.33 -5.82
N GLU A 148 -9.46 7.25 -5.66
CA GLU A 148 -10.90 7.19 -5.85
C GLU A 148 -11.69 7.52 -4.57
N MET A 149 -11.10 7.26 -3.39
CA MET A 149 -11.78 7.36 -2.10
C MET A 149 -10.97 8.14 -1.08
N THR A 150 -11.67 8.93 -0.28
CA THR A 150 -11.10 9.58 0.90
C THR A 150 -10.92 8.55 2.04
N LEU A 151 -10.11 8.92 3.05
CA LEU A 151 -9.95 8.09 4.24
C LEU A 151 -11.29 7.81 4.94
N VAL A 152 -12.16 8.82 5.01
CA VAL A 152 -13.50 8.71 5.64
C VAL A 152 -14.37 7.71 4.89
N GLN A 153 -14.24 7.61 3.57
CA GLN A 153 -14.95 6.62 2.76
C GLN A 153 -14.35 5.22 2.88
N LEU A 154 -13.02 5.13 2.98
CA LEU A 154 -12.31 3.84 3.10
C LEU A 154 -12.59 3.13 4.43
N CYS A 155 -12.64 3.86 5.55
CA CYS A 155 -12.80 3.28 6.87
C CYS A 155 -14.02 2.35 7.01
N PRO A 156 -15.24 2.75 6.61
CA PRO A 156 -16.41 1.87 6.67
C PRO A 156 -16.28 0.63 5.77
N HIS A 157 -15.73 0.80 4.55
CA HIS A 157 -15.57 -0.31 3.62
C HIS A 157 -14.57 -1.35 4.11
N LEU A 158 -13.53 -0.91 4.79
CA LEU A 158 -12.49 -1.77 5.34
C LEU A 158 -12.77 -2.22 6.78
N ASN A 159 -13.84 -1.70 7.39
CA ASN A 159 -14.19 -1.96 8.79
C ASN A 159 -13.03 -1.66 9.75
N ILE A 160 -12.46 -0.47 9.62
CA ILE A 160 -11.33 0.03 10.41
C ILE A 160 -11.61 1.39 11.01
N SER A 161 -10.83 1.75 12.04
CA SER A 161 -10.78 3.07 12.66
C SER A 161 -9.34 3.48 12.95
N PHE A 162 -9.07 4.80 12.95
CA PHE A 162 -7.79 5.41 13.32
C PHE A 162 -7.90 6.10 14.67
#